data_91a3f1bfff4bf17cf8de96f872070d3c
#
_entry.id   91a3f1bfff4bf17cf8de96f872070d3c
#
_cell.length_a   1.000
_cell.length_b   1.000
_cell.length_c   1.000
_cell.angle_alpha   90.00
_cell.angle_beta   90.00
_cell.angle_gamma   90.00
#
_symmetry.space_group_name_H-M   'P 1'
#
loop_
_entity.id
_entity.type
_entity.pdbx_description
1 polymer ?
#
loop_
_entity_poly.entity_id
_entity_poly.type
_entity_poly.pdbx_seq_one_letter_code
_entity_poly.pdbx_strand_id
1 'polypeptide(L)'
;QLLQSTPGARTENRVQELSEITRGLKTLAKELSVPVIALSQLSRQVESREDKHPQLSDLRESGSIEQDADVVMFIYREEYYLRLKEPQLNTPEREAWDSKLERARNRAEISVAKQRHGPTGPVDLHFEGEFTRFSDLIEDNRLPERRS
;
A
#
# COMPACT_ATOMS: atom_id res chain seq x y z
N GLN A 1 5.61 -13.01 0.33
CA GLN A 1 6.70 -13.35 -0.65
C GLN A 1 8.03 -13.72 0.03
N LEU A 2 8.18 -13.47 1.32
CA LEU A 2 9.35 -13.89 2.11
C LEU A 2 9.17 -15.28 2.74
N LEU A 3 7.95 -15.79 2.77
CA LEU A 3 7.66 -17.17 3.17
C LEU A 3 7.93 -18.07 1.97
N GLN A 4 8.76 -19.07 2.17
CA GLN A 4 9.06 -20.09 1.17
C GLN A 4 8.47 -21.42 1.64
N SER A 5 7.86 -22.16 0.75
CA SER A 5 7.53 -23.56 0.98
C SER A 5 8.80 -24.42 0.88
N THR A 6 8.72 -25.63 1.35
CA THR A 6 9.83 -26.60 1.44
C THR A 6 10.70 -26.65 0.17
N PRO A 7 12.04 -26.73 0.26
CA PRO A 7 12.93 -26.68 -0.90
C PRO A 7 12.69 -27.86 -1.86
N GLY A 8 12.35 -27.56 -3.11
CA GLY A 8 12.26 -28.59 -4.16
C GLY A 8 11.40 -28.28 -5.38
N ALA A 9 10.52 -27.29 -5.38
CA ALA A 9 9.61 -27.02 -6.49
C ALA A 9 10.08 -25.83 -7.35
N ARG A 10 10.24 -26.09 -8.65
CA ARG A 10 10.61 -25.09 -9.68
C ARG A 10 9.48 -24.08 -9.97
N THR A 11 9.83 -22.99 -10.59
CA THR A 11 9.16 -21.71 -10.85
C THR A 11 7.68 -21.76 -11.37
N GLU A 12 7.23 -22.84 -11.97
CA GLU A 12 5.82 -23.06 -12.34
C GLU A 12 4.90 -23.21 -11.11
N ASN A 13 5.46 -23.50 -9.96
CA ASN A 13 4.76 -23.72 -8.70
C ASN A 13 4.62 -22.47 -7.81
N ARG A 14 5.14 -21.31 -8.20
CA ARG A 14 5.12 -20.13 -7.30
C ARG A 14 3.69 -19.65 -7.00
N VAL A 15 2.82 -19.70 -7.99
CA VAL A 15 1.39 -19.36 -7.80
C VAL A 15 0.71 -20.38 -6.90
N GLN A 16 1.02 -21.66 -7.06
CA GLN A 16 0.50 -22.73 -6.20
C GLN A 16 1.04 -22.62 -4.78
N GLU A 17 2.33 -22.37 -4.65
CA GLU A 17 3.01 -22.14 -3.36
C GLU A 17 2.36 -21.00 -2.60
N LEU A 18 2.15 -19.85 -3.24
CA LEU A 18 1.48 -18.70 -2.63
C LEU A 18 0.04 -19.03 -2.27
N SER A 19 -0.66 -19.82 -3.08
CA SER A 19 -2.03 -20.27 -2.79
C SER A 19 -2.09 -21.16 -1.56
N GLU A 20 -1.13 -22.05 -1.39
CA GLU A 20 -1.04 -22.93 -0.20
C GLU A 20 -0.73 -22.08 1.05
N ILE A 21 0.19 -21.13 0.94
CA ILE A 21 0.54 -20.22 2.05
C ILE A 21 -0.68 -19.39 2.47
N THR A 22 -1.40 -18.78 1.53
CA THR A 22 -2.54 -17.92 1.87
C THR A 22 -3.69 -18.72 2.48
N ARG A 23 -3.97 -19.91 1.97
CA ARG A 23 -4.96 -20.82 2.58
C ARG A 23 -4.54 -21.27 3.97
N GLY A 24 -3.25 -21.61 4.14
CA GLY A 24 -2.68 -21.99 5.43
C GLY A 24 -2.81 -20.85 6.46
N LEU A 25 -2.47 -19.62 6.08
CA LEU A 25 -2.65 -18.44 6.94
C LEU A 25 -4.11 -18.19 7.32
N LYS A 26 -5.04 -18.38 6.37
CA LYS A 26 -6.46 -18.23 6.65
C LYS A 26 -6.99 -19.32 7.58
N THR A 27 -6.53 -20.55 7.42
CA THR A 27 -6.86 -21.66 8.33
C THR A 27 -6.35 -21.36 9.72
N LEU A 28 -5.09 -20.95 9.85
CA LEU A 28 -4.47 -20.59 11.12
C LEU A 28 -5.23 -19.46 11.83
N ALA A 29 -5.61 -18.39 11.08
CA ALA A 29 -6.39 -17.29 11.62
C ALA A 29 -7.73 -17.76 12.23
N LYS A 30 -8.39 -18.71 11.55
CA LYS A 30 -9.66 -19.29 12.03
C LYS A 30 -9.47 -20.20 13.24
N GLU A 31 -8.49 -21.08 13.20
CA GLU A 31 -8.23 -22.05 14.29
C GLU A 31 -7.84 -21.34 15.58
N LEU A 32 -7.02 -20.30 15.48
CA LEU A 32 -6.56 -19.53 16.64
C LEU A 32 -7.48 -18.36 16.98
N SER A 33 -8.51 -18.08 16.17
CA SER A 33 -9.40 -16.90 16.34
C SER A 33 -8.64 -15.59 16.45
N VAL A 34 -7.61 -15.40 15.62
CA VAL A 34 -6.77 -14.19 15.58
C VAL A 34 -6.78 -13.54 14.19
N PRO A 35 -6.65 -12.22 14.08
CA PRO A 35 -6.37 -11.59 12.80
C PRO A 35 -4.94 -11.91 12.34
N VAL A 36 -4.77 -12.15 11.04
CA VAL A 36 -3.45 -12.32 10.41
C VAL A 36 -3.26 -11.23 9.38
N ILE A 37 -2.19 -10.45 9.52
CA ILE A 37 -1.77 -9.43 8.55
C ILE A 37 -0.53 -9.94 7.84
N ALA A 38 -0.62 -10.08 6.51
CA ALA A 38 0.49 -10.48 5.67
C ALA A 38 0.94 -9.31 4.78
N LEU A 39 2.24 -9.08 4.71
CA LEU A 39 2.83 -8.10 3.82
C LEU A 39 3.23 -8.77 2.50
N SER A 40 2.84 -8.17 1.40
CA SER A 40 3.16 -8.64 0.05
C SER A 40 3.83 -7.55 -0.77
N GLN A 41 4.85 -7.93 -1.52
CA GLN A 41 5.48 -7.06 -2.49
C GLN A 41 4.64 -7.00 -3.77
N LEU A 42 4.52 -5.81 -4.36
CA LEU A 42 3.83 -5.63 -5.62
C LEU A 42 4.71 -5.98 -6.83
N SER A 43 4.06 -6.25 -7.96
CA SER A 43 4.74 -6.38 -9.24
C SER A 43 5.45 -5.07 -9.60
N ARG A 44 6.66 -5.17 -10.17
CA ARG A 44 7.41 -4.00 -10.65
C ARG A 44 6.71 -3.25 -11.79
N GLN A 45 5.67 -3.83 -12.38
CA GLN A 45 4.89 -3.19 -13.44
C GLN A 45 4.21 -1.89 -12.97
N VAL A 46 3.91 -1.75 -11.67
CA VAL A 46 3.39 -0.50 -11.10
C VAL A 46 4.35 0.67 -11.36
N GLU A 47 5.67 0.42 -11.35
CA GLU A 47 6.70 1.43 -11.56
C GLU A 47 6.80 1.91 -13.01
N SER A 48 6.26 1.16 -13.97
CA SER A 48 6.27 1.51 -15.41
C SER A 48 5.05 2.30 -15.85
N ARG A 49 3.97 2.34 -15.02
CA ARG A 49 2.76 3.10 -15.36
C ARG A 49 2.96 4.59 -15.09
N GLU A 50 2.16 5.41 -15.76
CA GLU A 50 2.06 6.84 -15.49
C GLU A 50 1.43 7.07 -14.10
N ASP A 51 0.27 6.46 -13.86
CA ASP A 51 -0.36 6.37 -12.54
C ASP A 51 0.25 5.24 -11.73
N LYS A 52 0.90 5.59 -10.65
CA LYS A 52 1.62 4.67 -9.76
C LYS A 52 0.78 4.16 -8.60
N HIS A 53 -0.53 4.47 -8.57
CA HIS A 53 -1.41 3.89 -7.57
C HIS A 53 -1.49 2.37 -7.75
N PRO A 54 -1.20 1.60 -6.70
CA PRO A 54 -1.29 0.14 -6.76
C PRO A 54 -2.71 -0.34 -7.00
N GLN A 55 -2.84 -1.46 -7.71
CA GLN A 55 -4.11 -2.10 -8.06
C GLN A 55 -4.06 -3.58 -7.74
N LEU A 56 -5.23 -4.23 -7.63
CA LEU A 56 -5.32 -5.68 -7.40
C LEU A 56 -4.57 -6.49 -8.45
N SER A 57 -4.54 -6.01 -9.70
CA SER A 57 -3.76 -6.64 -10.78
C SER A 57 -2.24 -6.64 -10.52
N ASP A 58 -1.72 -5.80 -9.64
CA ASP A 58 -0.31 -5.77 -9.28
C ASP A 58 0.07 -6.90 -8.32
N LEU A 59 -0.94 -7.60 -7.78
CA LEU A 59 -0.78 -8.86 -7.04
C LEU A 59 -0.73 -10.09 -7.97
N ARG A 60 -0.47 -9.92 -9.25
CA ARG A 60 -0.66 -10.91 -10.33
C ARG A 60 0.02 -12.26 -10.15
N GLU A 61 1.19 -12.30 -9.52
CA GLU A 61 1.82 -13.57 -9.18
C GLU A 61 1.16 -14.25 -7.96
N SER A 62 0.12 -13.61 -7.42
CA SER A 62 -0.55 -13.94 -6.17
C SER A 62 -2.07 -13.85 -6.33
N GLY A 63 -2.65 -14.27 -7.47
CA GLY A 63 -4.11 -14.25 -7.70
C GLY A 63 -4.90 -14.93 -6.59
N SER A 64 -4.29 -15.87 -5.89
CA SER A 64 -4.83 -16.47 -4.68
C SER A 64 -4.89 -15.52 -3.49
N ILE A 65 -3.92 -14.58 -3.34
CA ILE A 65 -3.95 -13.58 -2.26
C ILE A 65 -5.23 -12.74 -2.39
N GLU A 66 -5.53 -12.26 -3.60
CA GLU A 66 -6.75 -11.51 -3.84
C GLU A 66 -8.00 -12.33 -3.49
N GLN A 67 -8.05 -13.61 -3.85
CA GLN A 67 -9.22 -14.45 -3.58
C GLN A 67 -9.37 -14.80 -2.09
N ASP A 68 -8.29 -15.14 -1.43
CA ASP A 68 -8.28 -15.66 -0.06
C ASP A 68 -8.37 -14.56 1.00
N ALA A 69 -7.77 -13.37 0.75
CA ALA A 69 -7.79 -12.27 1.70
C ALA A 69 -9.21 -11.71 1.91
N ASP A 70 -9.55 -11.40 3.14
CA ASP A 70 -10.81 -10.72 3.49
C ASP A 70 -10.70 -9.20 3.25
N VAL A 71 -9.50 -8.66 3.42
CA VAL A 71 -9.16 -7.25 3.17
C VAL A 71 -7.85 -7.19 2.40
N VAL A 72 -7.79 -6.32 1.38
CA VAL A 72 -6.56 -5.96 0.66
C VAL A 72 -6.41 -4.45 0.72
N MET A 73 -5.28 -4.01 1.23
CA MET A 73 -4.93 -2.60 1.34
C MET A 73 -3.60 -2.33 0.65
N PHE A 74 -3.52 -1.22 -0.07
CA PHE A 74 -2.30 -0.73 -0.67
C PHE A 74 -1.86 0.56 0.01
N ILE A 75 -0.55 0.75 0.11
CA ILE A 75 0.05 1.98 0.61
C ILE A 75 0.62 2.72 -0.59
N TYR A 76 0.25 3.98 -0.74
CA TYR A 76 0.77 4.88 -1.76
C TYR A 76 1.27 6.18 -1.12
N ARG A 77 2.41 6.68 -1.60
CA ARG A 77 3.00 7.95 -1.16
C ARG A 77 3.45 8.74 -2.38
N GLU A 78 2.68 9.77 -2.74
CA GLU A 78 3.01 10.65 -3.87
C GLU A 78 4.34 11.36 -3.66
N GLU A 79 4.62 11.82 -2.44
CA GLU A 79 5.90 12.44 -2.06
C GLU A 79 7.11 11.61 -2.48
N TYR A 80 7.04 10.28 -2.29
CA TYR A 80 8.12 9.37 -2.67
C TYR A 80 8.42 9.44 -4.17
N TYR A 81 7.40 9.38 -5.00
CA TYR A 81 7.54 9.41 -6.45
C TYR A 81 7.94 10.79 -6.98
N LEU A 82 7.45 11.87 -6.36
CA LEU A 82 7.87 13.24 -6.70
C LEU A 82 9.35 13.44 -6.45
N ARG A 83 9.87 12.98 -5.31
CA ARG A 83 11.31 13.09 -4.96
C ARG A 83 12.22 12.33 -5.92
N LEU A 84 11.74 11.24 -6.53
CA LEU A 84 12.50 10.49 -7.56
C LEU A 84 12.61 11.25 -8.90
N LYS A 85 11.77 12.26 -9.14
CA LYS A 85 11.69 13.03 -10.38
C LYS A 85 11.92 14.52 -10.15
N GLU A 86 12.87 14.87 -9.29
CA GLU A 86 13.20 16.25 -8.98
C GLU A 86 13.75 16.99 -10.21
N PRO A 87 13.09 18.09 -10.68
CA PRO A 87 13.57 18.87 -11.82
C PRO A 87 14.79 19.72 -11.48
N GLN A 88 15.46 20.23 -12.51
CA GLN A 88 16.57 21.15 -12.32
C GLN A 88 16.10 22.48 -11.69
N LEU A 89 16.98 23.08 -10.92
CA LEU A 89 16.72 24.39 -10.31
C LEU A 89 16.48 25.48 -11.37
N ASN A 90 15.63 26.43 -11.03
CA ASN A 90 15.31 27.61 -11.87
C ASN A 90 14.61 27.25 -13.20
N THR A 91 13.78 26.24 -13.21
CA THR A 91 12.92 25.88 -14.35
C THR A 91 11.44 26.04 -13.96
N PRO A 92 10.53 26.33 -14.94
CA PRO A 92 9.09 26.38 -14.67
C PRO A 92 8.55 25.05 -14.10
N GLU A 93 9.13 23.93 -14.53
CA GLU A 93 8.80 22.60 -14.04
C GLU A 93 9.14 22.46 -12.55
N ARG A 94 10.17 23.16 -12.08
CA ARG A 94 10.56 23.17 -10.65
C ARG A 94 9.50 23.80 -9.78
N GLU A 95 8.95 24.94 -10.16
CA GLU A 95 7.90 25.63 -9.39
C GLU A 95 6.63 24.77 -9.27
N ALA A 96 6.24 24.13 -10.38
CA ALA A 96 5.11 23.21 -10.39
C ALA A 96 5.36 21.97 -9.50
N TRP A 97 6.59 21.45 -9.51
CA TRP A 97 7.00 20.33 -8.70
C TRP A 97 7.04 20.70 -7.20
N ASP A 98 7.62 21.84 -6.83
CA ASP A 98 7.66 22.35 -5.45
C ASP A 98 6.23 22.45 -4.88
N SER A 99 5.30 23.00 -5.66
CA SER A 99 3.89 23.10 -5.26
C SER A 99 3.22 21.74 -5.04
N LYS A 100 3.53 20.75 -5.87
CA LYS A 100 3.02 19.38 -5.71
C LYS A 100 3.65 18.70 -4.50
N LEU A 101 4.96 18.85 -4.33
CA LEU A 101 5.69 18.26 -3.21
C LEU A 101 5.16 18.79 -1.87
N GLU A 102 4.88 20.08 -1.76
CA GLU A 102 4.33 20.68 -0.54
C GLU A 102 2.97 20.10 -0.18
N ARG A 103 2.10 19.86 -1.17
CA ARG A 103 0.79 19.20 -0.96
C ARG A 103 0.89 17.74 -0.57
N ALA A 104 1.87 17.02 -1.14
CA ALA A 104 2.09 15.60 -0.89
C ALA A 104 2.92 15.31 0.37
N ARG A 105 3.52 16.36 0.94
CA ARG A 105 4.43 16.23 2.09
C ARG A 105 3.73 15.62 3.28
N ASN A 106 4.39 14.63 3.89
CA ASN A 106 3.89 13.93 5.07
C ASN A 106 2.50 13.29 4.87
N ARG A 107 2.09 13.02 3.64
CA ARG A 107 0.86 12.33 3.32
C ARG A 107 1.13 10.93 2.81
N ALA A 108 0.26 10.01 3.20
CA ALA A 108 0.17 8.68 2.63
C ALA A 108 -1.29 8.33 2.40
N GLU A 109 -1.56 7.61 1.34
CA GLU A 109 -2.87 7.05 1.04
C GLU A 109 -2.86 5.56 1.34
N ILE A 110 -3.86 5.08 2.08
CA ILE A 110 -4.20 3.67 2.21
C ILE A 110 -5.40 3.39 1.33
N SER A 111 -5.18 2.74 0.20
CA SER A 111 -6.28 2.33 -0.68
C SER A 111 -6.81 0.97 -0.24
N VAL A 112 -8.02 0.94 0.32
CA VAL A 112 -8.75 -0.31 0.62
C VAL A 112 -9.32 -0.84 -0.69
N ALA A 113 -8.57 -1.70 -1.37
CA ALA A 113 -8.94 -2.20 -2.70
C ALA A 113 -9.94 -3.39 -2.64
N LYS A 114 -9.95 -4.12 -1.54
CA LYS A 114 -10.92 -5.19 -1.26
C LYS A 114 -11.28 -5.20 0.20
N GLN A 115 -12.57 -5.34 0.49
CA GLN A 115 -13.09 -5.57 1.83
C GLN A 115 -14.40 -6.36 1.74
N ARG A 116 -14.46 -7.54 2.37
CA ARG A 116 -15.65 -8.43 2.24
C ARG A 116 -16.90 -7.88 2.89
N HIS A 117 -16.76 -7.15 3.98
CA HIS A 117 -17.87 -6.72 4.82
C HIS A 117 -17.90 -5.20 5.05
N GLY A 118 -17.31 -4.42 4.14
CA GLY A 118 -17.27 -2.97 4.29
C GLY A 118 -16.97 -2.25 2.96
N PRO A 119 -16.96 -0.93 2.98
CA PRO A 119 -16.65 -0.14 1.80
C PRO A 119 -15.19 -0.27 1.40
N THR A 120 -14.94 -0.07 0.11
CA THR A 120 -13.60 0.11 -0.47
C THR A 120 -13.38 1.59 -0.77
N GLY A 121 -12.13 2.01 -0.89
CA GLY A 121 -11.78 3.37 -1.24
C GLY A 121 -10.48 3.85 -0.60
N PRO A 122 -10.03 5.06 -0.92
CA PRO A 122 -8.84 5.66 -0.34
C PRO A 122 -9.10 6.23 1.05
N VAL A 123 -8.09 6.19 1.89
CA VAL A 123 -8.03 6.82 3.21
C VAL A 123 -6.71 7.58 3.30
N ASP A 124 -6.80 8.89 3.45
CA ASP A 124 -5.62 9.74 3.63
C ASP A 124 -5.16 9.72 5.08
N LEU A 125 -3.85 9.54 5.27
CA LEU A 125 -3.18 9.53 6.56
C LEU A 125 -2.01 10.49 6.58
N HIS A 126 -1.65 10.98 7.75
CA HIS A 126 -0.38 11.63 8.00
C HIS A 126 0.71 10.56 8.14
N PHE A 127 1.88 10.80 7.50
CA PHE A 127 3.03 9.91 7.55
C PHE A 127 4.29 10.66 7.97
N GLU A 128 4.84 10.29 9.13
CA GLU A 128 6.13 10.80 9.60
C GLU A 128 7.25 9.87 9.15
N GLY A 129 8.00 10.32 8.14
CA GLY A 129 9.05 9.51 7.52
C GLY A 129 10.20 9.14 8.46
N GLU A 130 10.57 10.01 9.38
CA GLU A 130 11.65 9.80 10.36
C GLU A 130 11.35 8.61 11.31
N PHE A 131 10.08 8.42 11.65
CA PHE A 131 9.64 7.37 12.59
C PHE A 131 8.89 6.24 11.90
N THR A 132 8.72 6.31 10.57
CA THR A 132 7.89 5.35 9.82
C THR A 132 6.50 5.19 10.45
N ARG A 133 5.91 6.30 10.91
CA ARG A 133 4.68 6.33 11.70
C ARG A 133 3.53 6.90 10.87
N PHE A 134 2.41 6.20 10.94
CA PHE A 134 1.13 6.68 10.41
C PHE A 134 0.27 7.22 11.55
N SER A 135 -0.48 8.28 11.28
CA SER A 135 -1.47 8.84 12.19
C SER A 135 -2.63 9.44 11.39
N ASP A 136 -3.70 9.80 12.07
CA ASP A 136 -4.84 10.45 11.42
C ASP A 136 -4.40 11.76 10.78
N LEU A 137 -4.90 12.04 9.56
CA LEU A 137 -4.75 13.32 8.92
C LEU A 137 -5.71 14.31 9.60
N ILE A 138 -5.16 15.21 10.41
CA ILE A 138 -5.94 16.29 11.03
C ILE A 138 -6.11 17.38 9.97
N GLU A 139 -7.32 17.52 9.41
CA GLU A 139 -7.67 18.68 8.62
C GLU A 139 -7.84 19.88 9.56
N ASP A 140 -7.24 21.03 9.21
CA ASP A 140 -7.23 22.27 10.01
C ASP A 140 -8.62 22.74 10.46
N ASN A 141 -9.67 22.34 9.76
CA ASN A 141 -11.06 22.67 10.06
C ASN A 141 -11.67 21.89 11.25
N ARG A 142 -10.92 20.96 11.88
CA ARG A 142 -11.39 20.17 13.04
C ARG A 142 -10.70 20.53 14.35
N LEU A 143 -9.85 21.53 14.37
CA LEU A 143 -9.33 22.03 15.62
C LEU A 143 -10.47 22.67 16.42
N PRO A 144 -10.79 22.20 17.64
CA PRO A 144 -11.77 22.88 18.46
C PRO A 144 -11.27 24.28 18.77
N GLU A 145 -12.10 25.30 18.51
CA GLU A 145 -11.81 26.67 18.90
C GLU A 145 -11.37 26.68 20.36
N ARG A 146 -10.15 27.14 20.61
CA ARG A 146 -9.68 27.37 21.99
C ARG A 146 -10.63 28.41 22.58
N ARG A 147 -11.55 27.94 23.43
CA ARG A 147 -12.34 28.82 24.28
C ARG A 147 -11.38 29.58 25.19
N SER A 148 -11.29 30.88 24.95
CA SER A 148 -10.59 31.85 25.79
C SER A 148 -11.27 31.96 27.15
#